data_0706bed7645ddbf94a05441b8cb6ece8
#
_entry.id   0706bed7645ddbf94a05441b8cb6ece8
#
_cell.length_a   1.000
_cell.length_b   1.000
_cell.length_c   1.000
_cell.angle_alpha   90.00
_cell.angle_beta   90.00
_cell.angle_gamma   90.00
#
_symmetry.space_group_name_H-M   'P 1'
#
loop_
_entity.id
_entity.type
_entity.pdbx_description
1 polymer ?
#
loop_
_entity_poly.entity_id
_entity_poly.type
_entity_poly.pdbx_seq_one_letter_code
_entity_poly.pdbx_strand_id
1 'polypeptide(L)'
;MRAAASVSRGAPGAAPGLEAAPQELCGRRACSAGVLEAAGRVRGPLLPAAERGSERAPRAAGSSSMRPGGERSVEGGACDGRSELELLKLRAAECIDEAAERLGALSRAIWGQPELAYEEHHAHRVLTHFFEREPPAASWAVQPHYQLPTAFRAEWEPPEAQAPSAAPRPLHLGFLCEYDALPGIGHACGHNLIAEVGAAAALGLRGALEGLPRPPPPVKVIVLGTPAEEDGGGKIDLIEAGAFTNLDVVFMAHPSQENAAYLPDMAEHDVTVKYYGKASHSAAYPWEGLNALDAAVLAYNNLSVFRQQMKPTWRVHGIIKNGGIKPNIIPSYSELIYYFRAPSMKELQVLTKKAEDCFRAAALASGCTVEIKSGAHDYYNVLPNKSLWKAYMENGRKLGIEFISEDTMLNGPSAGFCSLAEEGKTHGQLYPGFGFYIMDKSVG
;
A
#
# COMPACT_ATOMS: atom_id res chain seq x y z
N MET A 1 61.64 -35.91 -20.36
CA MET A 1 62.11 -36.89 -19.34
C MET A 1 61.20 -36.73 -18.15
N ARG A 2 60.25 -37.63 -17.98
CA ARG A 2 60.08 -38.71 -16.98
C ARG A 2 60.46 -38.24 -15.57
N ALA A 3 59.59 -38.19 -14.51
CA ALA A 3 58.87 -39.35 -14.05
C ALA A 3 57.60 -38.92 -13.26
N ALA A 4 56.60 -39.79 -13.35
CA ALA A 4 55.40 -39.85 -12.53
C ALA A 4 55.71 -40.55 -11.20
N ALA A 5 54.94 -40.18 -10.14
CA ALA A 5 54.70 -41.07 -9.00
C ALA A 5 53.26 -40.85 -8.48
N SER A 6 52.52 -41.91 -8.65
CA SER A 6 51.21 -42.17 -8.02
C SER A 6 51.39 -42.70 -6.61
N VAL A 7 50.47 -42.43 -5.69
CA VAL A 7 50.00 -43.31 -4.58
C VAL A 7 48.79 -42.61 -3.93
N SER A 8 47.68 -43.11 -4.02
CA SER A 8 46.76 -44.08 -3.43
C SER A 8 45.75 -43.47 -2.45
N ARG A 9 44.51 -43.86 -2.71
CA ARG A 9 43.25 -43.56 -1.99
C ARG A 9 43.25 -44.10 -0.55
N GLY A 10 42.69 -43.34 0.36
CA GLY A 10 42.17 -43.79 1.63
C GLY A 10 40.97 -42.95 2.06
N ALA A 11 39.80 -43.58 2.12
CA ALA A 11 38.60 -43.08 2.81
C ALA A 11 38.20 -44.16 3.82
N PRO A 12 37.17 -43.91 4.68
CA PRO A 12 36.85 -42.78 5.54
C PRO A 12 36.77 -43.18 7.03
N GLY A 13 36.90 -42.24 7.91
CA GLY A 13 36.66 -42.42 9.35
C GLY A 13 35.49 -41.55 9.80
N ALA A 14 34.51 -42.20 10.43
CA ALA A 14 33.31 -41.65 10.97
C ALA A 14 33.57 -40.72 12.19
N ALA A 15 32.82 -39.65 12.28
CA ALA A 15 32.75 -38.78 13.44
C ALA A 15 31.79 -39.34 14.52
N PRO A 16 32.04 -39.16 15.82
CA PRO A 16 31.04 -39.41 16.84
C PRO A 16 30.20 -38.17 17.12
N GLY A 17 28.92 -38.43 17.41
CA GLY A 17 27.91 -37.42 17.73
C GLY A 17 28.21 -36.68 19.04
N LEU A 18 27.72 -35.48 19.11
CA LEU A 18 27.55 -34.68 20.31
C LEU A 18 26.07 -34.59 20.62
N GLU A 19 25.75 -35.20 21.77
CA GLU A 19 24.43 -35.21 22.40
C GLU A 19 24.01 -33.79 22.83
N ALA A 20 22.71 -33.56 22.72
CA ALA A 20 22.05 -32.43 23.33
C ALA A 20 21.97 -32.58 24.85
N ALA A 21 22.30 -31.52 25.58
CA ALA A 21 22.08 -31.42 27.03
C ALA A 21 20.93 -30.40 27.30
N PRO A 22 20.16 -30.65 28.41
CA PRO A 22 18.82 -30.06 28.57
C PRO A 22 18.85 -28.68 29.22
N GLN A 23 17.77 -27.91 28.91
CA GLN A 23 17.42 -26.66 29.56
C GLN A 23 17.08 -26.89 31.03
N GLU A 24 17.79 -26.23 31.94
CA GLU A 24 17.36 -26.04 33.31
C GLU A 24 16.81 -24.64 33.54
N LEU A 25 15.61 -24.67 34.12
CA LEU A 25 14.89 -23.54 34.72
C LEU A 25 15.64 -22.96 35.92
N CYS A 26 15.85 -21.67 35.97
CA CYS A 26 16.11 -20.96 37.23
C CYS A 26 15.40 -19.59 37.18
N GLY A 27 14.31 -19.43 37.88
CA GLY A 27 14.30 -18.96 39.24
C GLY A 27 13.97 -17.49 39.29
N ARG A 28 12.67 -17.18 39.53
CA ARG A 28 12.13 -15.82 39.86
C ARG A 28 12.92 -15.21 41.02
N ARG A 29 13.33 -13.95 40.88
CA ARG A 29 13.39 -13.03 42.01
C ARG A 29 12.86 -11.66 41.61
N ALA A 30 11.81 -11.27 42.33
CA ALA A 30 11.27 -9.93 42.37
C ALA A 30 12.28 -9.01 43.08
N CYS A 31 12.44 -7.79 42.56
CA CYS A 31 12.87 -6.63 43.34
C CYS A 31 11.95 -5.49 43.07
N SER A 32 11.37 -5.04 44.15
CA SER A 32 10.38 -4.02 44.31
C SER A 32 10.98 -2.61 44.24
N ALA A 33 10.15 -1.69 43.75
CA ALA A 33 9.82 -0.34 44.23
C ALA A 33 10.93 0.75 44.29
N GLY A 34 10.59 1.85 43.67
CA GLY A 34 10.84 3.15 44.29
C GLY A 34 11.23 4.25 43.33
N VAL A 35 10.49 5.34 43.50
CA VAL A 35 10.71 6.74 43.08
C VAL A 35 9.82 7.16 41.90
N LEU A 36 8.60 7.61 42.17
CA LEU A 36 8.05 8.88 42.64
C LEU A 36 8.22 10.07 41.68
N GLU A 37 7.00 10.43 41.16
CA GLU A 37 6.37 11.76 41.19
C GLU A 37 7.16 12.96 40.69
N ALA A 38 6.68 13.50 39.56
CA ALA A 38 6.36 14.89 39.37
C ALA A 38 5.79 15.13 37.94
N ALA A 39 4.49 15.14 37.79
CA ALA A 39 3.85 15.83 36.66
C ALA A 39 2.61 16.55 37.18
N GLY A 40 2.77 17.87 37.31
CA GLY A 40 1.74 18.80 37.74
C GLY A 40 0.54 18.81 36.76
N ARG A 41 -0.62 18.73 37.37
CA ARG A 41 -1.93 18.96 36.71
C ARG A 41 -2.06 20.46 36.40
N VAL A 42 -2.16 20.81 35.14
CA VAL A 42 -2.73 22.09 34.70
C VAL A 42 -4.21 21.86 34.39
N ARG A 43 -5.08 22.35 35.25
CA ARG A 43 -6.51 22.47 34.98
C ARG A 43 -6.75 23.78 34.25
N GLY A 44 -7.26 23.74 33.02
CA GLY A 44 -7.89 24.88 32.35
C GLY A 44 -9.40 24.91 32.59
N PRO A 45 -10.06 26.08 32.56
CA PRO A 45 -11.41 26.27 33.04
C PRO A 45 -12.48 25.79 32.07
N LEU A 46 -13.51 25.14 32.64
CA LEU A 46 -14.78 24.79 32.01
C LEU A 46 -15.57 26.06 31.69
N LEU A 47 -16.00 26.22 30.45
CA LEU A 47 -17.05 27.18 30.07
C LEU A 47 -18.43 26.52 30.19
N PRO A 48 -19.48 27.28 30.57
CA PRO A 48 -20.78 26.73 30.94
C PRO A 48 -21.67 26.38 29.74
N ALA A 49 -22.50 25.37 29.92
CA ALA A 49 -23.52 24.91 28.99
C ALA A 49 -24.58 25.98 28.72
N ALA A 50 -24.88 26.27 27.48
CA ALA A 50 -26.00 27.09 27.05
C ALA A 50 -27.29 26.26 27.02
N GLU A 51 -28.30 26.76 27.68
CA GLU A 51 -29.64 26.23 27.78
C GLU A 51 -30.38 26.19 26.44
N ARG A 52 -31.07 25.08 26.17
CA ARG A 52 -32.00 24.94 25.05
C ARG A 52 -33.34 25.54 25.39
N GLY A 53 -33.63 26.67 24.75
CA GLY A 53 -34.98 27.22 24.76
C GLY A 53 -35.88 26.49 23.73
N SER A 54 -36.98 25.95 24.22
CA SER A 54 -38.08 25.39 23.42
C SER A 54 -38.99 26.51 22.97
N GLU A 55 -39.16 26.71 21.65
CA GLU A 55 -40.31 27.47 21.15
C GLU A 55 -41.22 26.64 20.26
N ARG A 56 -42.48 26.63 20.66
CA ARG A 56 -43.60 25.95 20.03
C ARG A 56 -44.09 26.74 18.81
N ALA A 57 -44.44 26.02 17.75
CA ALA A 57 -45.20 26.52 16.61
C ALA A 57 -46.71 26.67 16.96
N PRO A 58 -47.42 27.64 16.38
CA PRO A 58 -48.86 27.74 16.50
C PRO A 58 -49.57 26.98 15.36
N ARG A 59 -50.62 26.26 15.77
CA ARG A 59 -51.66 25.67 14.91
C ARG A 59 -52.59 26.76 14.39
N ALA A 60 -53.00 26.69 13.10
CA ALA A 60 -54.24 27.29 12.62
C ALA A 60 -55.05 26.25 11.85
N ALA A 61 -56.28 26.09 12.25
CA ALA A 61 -57.32 25.28 11.64
C ALA A 61 -58.14 26.09 10.65
N GLY A 62 -58.74 25.43 9.66
CA GLY A 62 -59.73 26.03 8.79
C GLY A 62 -60.27 25.05 7.77
N SER A 63 -61.43 24.52 8.04
CA SER A 63 -62.23 23.59 7.28
C SER A 63 -62.89 24.23 6.02
N SER A 64 -63.09 23.44 4.95
CA SER A 64 -64.43 23.37 4.33
C SER A 64 -64.45 22.46 3.10
N SER A 65 -65.50 21.68 3.05
CA SER A 65 -65.94 20.66 2.12
C SER A 65 -66.24 21.11 0.69
N MET A 66 -66.03 20.20 -0.31
CA MET A 66 -67.10 19.70 -1.22
C MET A 66 -66.52 18.70 -2.24
N ARG A 67 -67.15 17.56 -2.39
CA ARG A 67 -67.07 16.58 -3.52
C ARG A 67 -68.27 16.88 -4.46
N PRO A 68 -68.43 16.23 -5.66
CA PRO A 68 -67.71 15.12 -6.30
C PRO A 68 -67.52 15.27 -7.83
N GLY A 69 -66.76 14.34 -8.45
CA GLY A 69 -66.77 14.11 -9.90
C GLY A 69 -65.62 13.22 -10.29
N GLY A 70 -65.92 11.96 -10.65
CA GLY A 70 -64.89 10.96 -10.94
C GLY A 70 -64.37 11.02 -12.35
N GLU A 71 -63.11 10.61 -12.48
CA GLU A 71 -62.59 9.90 -13.65
C GLU A 71 -61.33 9.14 -13.21
N ARG A 72 -61.32 7.82 -13.47
CA ARG A 72 -60.16 6.98 -13.24
C ARG A 72 -59.12 7.29 -14.28
N SER A 73 -58.09 7.98 -13.90
CA SER A 73 -56.83 8.00 -14.64
C SER A 73 -55.86 7.03 -13.95
N VAL A 74 -55.28 6.14 -14.74
CA VAL A 74 -54.23 5.20 -14.39
C VAL A 74 -53.10 5.96 -13.70
N GLU A 75 -52.82 5.63 -12.44
CA GLU A 75 -51.68 6.15 -11.72
C GLU A 75 -50.41 5.70 -12.41
N GLY A 76 -49.82 6.58 -13.21
CA GLY A 76 -48.43 6.53 -13.55
C GLY A 76 -47.61 6.70 -12.27
N GLY A 77 -46.71 5.78 -11.96
CA GLY A 77 -45.85 5.83 -10.80
C GLY A 77 -45.20 7.20 -10.68
N ALA A 78 -45.23 7.76 -9.49
CA ALA A 78 -44.56 9.01 -9.15
C ALA A 78 -43.08 8.90 -9.55
N CYS A 79 -42.67 9.62 -10.59
CA CYS A 79 -41.29 9.80 -10.97
C CYS A 79 -40.64 10.56 -9.80
N ASP A 80 -39.89 9.85 -8.95
CA ASP A 80 -39.01 10.45 -7.96
C ASP A 80 -38.10 11.39 -8.73
N GLY A 81 -38.13 12.69 -8.46
CA GLY A 81 -37.41 13.73 -9.24
C GLY A 81 -35.89 13.65 -9.16
N ARG A 82 -35.32 12.50 -8.80
CA ARG A 82 -33.89 12.22 -8.80
C ARG A 82 -33.37 12.03 -10.23
N SER A 83 -32.17 12.56 -10.49
CA SER A 83 -31.49 12.32 -11.77
C SER A 83 -31.10 10.84 -11.91
N GLU A 84 -30.99 10.34 -13.16
CA GLU A 84 -30.52 8.97 -13.44
C GLU A 84 -29.20 8.67 -12.73
N LEU A 85 -28.28 9.63 -12.70
CA LEU A 85 -27.00 9.49 -12.00
C LEU A 85 -27.16 9.28 -10.48
N GLU A 86 -28.11 9.98 -9.85
CA GLU A 86 -28.37 9.79 -8.42
C GLU A 86 -29.00 8.43 -8.14
N LEU A 87 -29.84 7.92 -9.04
CA LEU A 87 -30.37 6.56 -8.94
C LEU A 87 -29.28 5.49 -9.07
N LEU A 88 -28.34 5.67 -10.03
CA LEU A 88 -27.18 4.78 -10.16
C LEU A 88 -26.29 4.76 -8.92
N LYS A 89 -26.03 5.93 -8.34
CA LYS A 89 -25.24 6.02 -7.08
C LYS A 89 -25.93 5.33 -5.93
N LEU A 90 -27.24 5.50 -5.79
CA LEU A 90 -28.03 4.84 -4.77
C LEU A 90 -27.97 3.33 -4.95
N ARG A 91 -28.18 2.85 -6.19
CA ARG A 91 -28.11 1.41 -6.48
C ARG A 91 -26.73 0.82 -6.23
N ALA A 92 -25.66 1.55 -6.58
CA ALA A 92 -24.30 1.13 -6.25
C ALA A 92 -24.10 0.97 -4.72
N ALA A 93 -24.58 1.92 -3.95
CA ALA A 93 -24.49 1.86 -2.49
C ALA A 93 -25.29 0.66 -1.92
N GLU A 94 -26.53 0.47 -2.37
CA GLU A 94 -27.38 -0.67 -1.98
C GLU A 94 -26.68 -2.01 -2.28
N CYS A 95 -26.08 -2.18 -3.46
CA CYS A 95 -25.38 -3.42 -3.81
C CYS A 95 -24.15 -3.67 -2.94
N ILE A 96 -23.43 -2.62 -2.53
CA ILE A 96 -22.33 -2.73 -1.58
C ILE A 96 -22.85 -3.13 -0.20
N ASP A 97 -23.91 -2.51 0.28
CA ASP A 97 -24.52 -2.81 1.57
C ASP A 97 -25.07 -4.25 1.61
N GLU A 98 -25.71 -4.73 0.54
CA GLU A 98 -26.18 -6.12 0.37
C GLU A 98 -24.99 -7.12 0.40
N ALA A 99 -23.82 -6.72 -0.02
CA ALA A 99 -22.60 -7.53 -0.03
C ALA A 99 -21.74 -7.39 1.25
N ALA A 100 -22.07 -6.51 2.18
CA ALA A 100 -21.22 -6.08 3.30
C ALA A 100 -20.68 -7.26 4.14
N GLU A 101 -21.54 -8.27 4.45
CA GLU A 101 -21.09 -9.43 5.22
C GLU A 101 -20.04 -10.25 4.49
N ARG A 102 -20.23 -10.47 3.17
CA ARG A 102 -19.30 -11.24 2.32
C ARG A 102 -17.99 -10.48 2.12
N LEU A 103 -18.04 -9.16 1.93
CA LEU A 103 -16.89 -8.27 1.81
C LEU A 103 -16.08 -8.24 3.11
N GLY A 104 -16.73 -8.06 4.26
CA GLY A 104 -16.05 -8.12 5.55
C GLY A 104 -15.47 -9.51 5.86
N ALA A 105 -16.11 -10.59 5.40
CA ALA A 105 -15.56 -11.95 5.53
C ALA A 105 -14.31 -12.13 4.66
N LEU A 106 -14.31 -11.58 3.44
CA LEU A 106 -13.15 -11.56 2.53
C LEU A 106 -11.95 -10.86 3.20
N SER A 107 -12.15 -9.64 3.70
CA SER A 107 -11.11 -8.86 4.39
C SER A 107 -10.54 -9.60 5.61
N ARG A 108 -11.42 -10.14 6.47
CA ARG A 108 -11.00 -10.93 7.64
C ARG A 108 -10.24 -12.21 7.29
N ALA A 109 -10.58 -12.87 6.19
CA ALA A 109 -9.86 -14.06 5.73
C ALA A 109 -8.43 -13.73 5.32
N ILE A 110 -8.22 -12.63 4.61
CA ILE A 110 -6.90 -12.13 4.22
C ILE A 110 -6.11 -11.70 5.47
N TRP A 111 -6.72 -10.87 6.32
CA TRP A 111 -6.08 -10.39 7.57
C TRP A 111 -5.66 -11.52 8.50
N GLY A 112 -6.46 -12.58 8.58
CA GLY A 112 -6.20 -13.72 9.47
C GLY A 112 -5.05 -14.63 9.06
N GLN A 113 -4.58 -14.52 7.82
CA GLN A 113 -3.44 -15.27 7.29
C GLN A 113 -2.57 -14.33 6.45
N PRO A 114 -1.74 -13.48 7.09
CA PRO A 114 -0.87 -12.56 6.40
C PRO A 114 0.24 -13.30 5.64
N GLU A 115 0.44 -12.96 4.38
CA GLU A 115 1.44 -13.52 3.48
C GLU A 115 2.32 -12.41 2.91
N LEU A 116 3.60 -12.69 2.70
CA LEU A 116 4.55 -11.71 2.21
C LEU A 116 4.52 -11.61 0.68
N ALA A 117 5.17 -10.58 0.17
CA ALA A 117 5.29 -10.29 -1.26
C ALA A 117 5.63 -11.51 -2.11
N TYR A 118 4.88 -11.73 -3.19
CA TYR A 118 4.91 -12.87 -4.12
C TYR A 118 4.56 -14.25 -3.54
N GLU A 119 4.24 -14.36 -2.24
CA GLU A 119 3.84 -15.59 -1.57
C GLU A 119 2.37 -15.56 -1.10
N GLU A 120 1.55 -14.65 -1.65
CA GLU A 120 0.17 -14.37 -1.23
C GLU A 120 -0.81 -15.43 -1.79
N HIS A 121 -0.50 -16.72 -1.60
CA HIS A 121 -1.28 -17.82 -2.17
C HIS A 121 -2.66 -17.99 -1.54
N HIS A 122 -2.81 -17.69 -0.25
CA HIS A 122 -4.10 -17.74 0.44
C HIS A 122 -4.98 -16.58 0.00
N ALA A 123 -4.47 -15.37 0.05
CA ALA A 123 -5.19 -14.17 -0.36
C ALA A 123 -5.64 -14.24 -1.83
N HIS A 124 -4.75 -14.67 -2.73
CA HIS A 124 -5.07 -14.96 -4.12
C HIS A 124 -6.24 -15.93 -4.25
N ARG A 125 -6.20 -17.06 -3.54
CA ARG A 125 -7.26 -18.09 -3.59
C ARG A 125 -8.59 -17.58 -3.02
N VAL A 126 -8.55 -16.82 -1.93
CA VAL A 126 -9.75 -16.24 -1.31
C VAL A 126 -10.41 -15.24 -2.26
N LEU A 127 -9.64 -14.37 -2.90
CA LEU A 127 -10.14 -13.37 -3.85
C LEU A 127 -10.67 -14.00 -5.15
N THR A 128 -9.96 -14.94 -5.74
CA THR A 128 -10.44 -15.64 -6.94
C THR A 128 -11.74 -16.38 -6.67
N HIS A 129 -11.84 -17.12 -5.56
CA HIS A 129 -13.07 -17.80 -5.17
C HIS A 129 -14.22 -16.85 -4.85
N PHE A 130 -13.92 -15.65 -4.31
CA PHE A 130 -14.94 -14.63 -4.05
C PHE A 130 -15.64 -14.24 -5.35
N PHE A 131 -14.90 -13.89 -6.41
CA PHE A 131 -15.48 -13.51 -7.70
C PHE A 131 -16.11 -14.67 -8.45
N GLU A 132 -15.55 -15.88 -8.37
CA GLU A 132 -16.15 -17.09 -8.98
C GLU A 132 -17.53 -17.44 -8.41
N ARG A 133 -17.77 -17.14 -7.14
CA ARG A 133 -19.01 -17.46 -6.41
C ARG A 133 -19.96 -16.29 -6.26
N GLU A 134 -19.57 -15.10 -6.70
CA GLU A 134 -20.42 -13.92 -6.59
C GLU A 134 -21.69 -14.07 -7.43
N PRO A 135 -22.89 -13.91 -6.80
CA PRO A 135 -24.16 -14.09 -7.50
C PRO A 135 -24.39 -13.06 -8.64
N PRO A 136 -25.01 -13.50 -9.76
CA PRO A 136 -25.22 -14.89 -10.15
C PRO A 136 -23.90 -15.60 -10.43
N ALA A 137 -23.79 -16.86 -10.00
CA ALA A 137 -22.56 -17.63 -10.17
C ALA A 137 -22.09 -17.64 -11.63
N ALA A 138 -20.76 -17.58 -11.81
CA ALA A 138 -20.09 -17.49 -13.11
C ALA A 138 -20.37 -16.21 -13.92
N SER A 139 -20.87 -15.15 -13.27
CA SER A 139 -21.02 -13.85 -13.94
C SER A 139 -19.68 -13.11 -14.16
N TRP A 140 -18.66 -13.46 -13.38
CA TRP A 140 -17.30 -12.97 -13.53
C TRP A 140 -16.43 -13.99 -14.25
N ALA A 141 -15.71 -13.55 -15.29
CA ALA A 141 -14.65 -14.33 -15.92
C ALA A 141 -13.35 -14.16 -15.09
N VAL A 142 -13.02 -15.18 -14.30
CA VAL A 142 -11.85 -15.13 -13.41
C VAL A 142 -10.67 -15.85 -14.04
N GLN A 143 -9.52 -15.16 -14.10
CA GLN A 143 -8.24 -15.70 -14.52
C GLN A 143 -7.28 -15.69 -13.31
N PRO A 144 -7.12 -16.83 -12.61
CA PRO A 144 -6.11 -16.96 -11.57
C PRO A 144 -4.70 -16.96 -12.18
N HIS A 145 -3.70 -16.60 -11.38
CA HIS A 145 -2.28 -16.56 -11.80
C HIS A 145 -2.04 -15.69 -13.04
N TYR A 146 -2.72 -14.54 -13.12
CA TYR A 146 -2.66 -13.65 -14.27
C TYR A 146 -1.32 -12.90 -14.29
N GLN A 147 -0.43 -13.24 -15.20
CA GLN A 147 0.92 -12.70 -15.41
C GLN A 147 1.91 -12.97 -14.26
N LEU A 148 1.48 -13.03 -13.00
CA LEU A 148 2.27 -13.37 -11.83
C LEU A 148 1.61 -14.52 -11.04
N PRO A 149 2.38 -15.34 -10.31
CA PRO A 149 1.86 -16.53 -9.62
C PRO A 149 0.74 -16.24 -8.62
N THR A 150 0.76 -15.09 -7.98
CA THR A 150 -0.21 -14.68 -6.96
C THR A 150 -1.15 -13.55 -7.43
N ALA A 151 -1.01 -13.06 -8.67
CA ALA A 151 -1.94 -12.11 -9.27
C ALA A 151 -3.16 -12.79 -9.89
N PHE A 152 -4.26 -12.05 -10.02
CA PHE A 152 -5.46 -12.51 -10.72
C PHE A 152 -6.11 -11.37 -11.51
N ARG A 153 -6.98 -11.75 -12.45
CA ARG A 153 -7.84 -10.83 -13.18
C ARG A 153 -9.27 -11.38 -13.17
N ALA A 154 -10.23 -10.55 -12.76
CA ALA A 154 -11.65 -10.85 -12.85
C ALA A 154 -12.35 -9.81 -13.71
N GLU A 155 -13.16 -10.23 -14.67
CA GLU A 155 -13.82 -9.37 -15.64
C GLU A 155 -15.33 -9.59 -15.63
N TRP A 156 -16.06 -8.49 -15.79
CA TRP A 156 -17.50 -8.50 -15.97
C TRP A 156 -17.90 -7.51 -17.07
N GLU A 157 -18.81 -7.91 -17.93
CA GLU A 157 -19.44 -7.08 -18.95
C GLU A 157 -20.95 -7.26 -18.91
N PRO A 158 -21.75 -6.20 -19.13
CA PRO A 158 -23.19 -6.36 -19.30
C PRO A 158 -23.50 -7.34 -20.45
N PRO A 159 -24.48 -8.26 -20.28
CA PRO A 159 -24.80 -9.27 -21.32
C PRO A 159 -25.13 -8.66 -22.69
N GLU A 160 -25.75 -7.49 -22.72
CA GLU A 160 -26.13 -6.80 -23.96
C GLU A 160 -24.94 -6.14 -24.68
N ALA A 161 -23.83 -5.88 -23.98
CA ALA A 161 -22.60 -5.34 -24.58
C ALA A 161 -21.85 -6.39 -25.43
N GLN A 162 -22.21 -7.67 -25.33
CA GLN A 162 -21.57 -8.76 -26.05
C GLN A 162 -22.11 -8.98 -27.47
N ALA A 163 -23.12 -8.21 -27.91
CA ALA A 163 -23.66 -8.32 -29.26
C ALA A 163 -22.67 -7.78 -30.30
N PRO A 164 -22.42 -8.48 -31.41
CA PRO A 164 -21.56 -8.01 -32.49
C PRO A 164 -22.25 -6.85 -33.20
N SER A 165 -21.88 -5.63 -32.88
CA SER A 165 -22.41 -4.41 -33.47
C SER A 165 -21.28 -3.43 -33.74
N ALA A 166 -21.50 -2.48 -34.68
CA ALA A 166 -20.63 -1.32 -34.93
C ALA A 166 -20.58 -0.32 -33.75
N ALA A 167 -20.77 -0.82 -32.51
CA ALA A 167 -20.73 -0.05 -31.29
C ALA A 167 -19.29 0.41 -30.97
N PRO A 168 -19.10 1.58 -30.35
CA PRO A 168 -17.80 2.01 -29.88
C PRO A 168 -17.23 0.97 -28.87
N ARG A 169 -15.90 0.84 -28.83
CA ARG A 169 -15.20 0.00 -27.87
C ARG A 169 -15.69 0.29 -26.43
N PRO A 170 -15.95 -0.72 -25.62
CA PRO A 170 -16.32 -0.50 -24.22
C PRO A 170 -15.23 0.25 -23.44
N LEU A 171 -15.66 1.10 -22.50
CA LEU A 171 -14.78 1.73 -21.53
C LEU A 171 -14.34 0.68 -20.49
N HIS A 172 -13.05 0.45 -20.38
CA HIS A 172 -12.48 -0.50 -19.43
C HIS A 172 -12.10 0.19 -18.13
N LEU A 173 -12.80 -0.15 -17.05
CA LEU A 173 -12.59 0.40 -15.72
C LEU A 173 -11.94 -0.66 -14.83
N GLY A 174 -10.74 -0.35 -14.32
CA GLY A 174 -9.98 -1.22 -13.44
C GLY A 174 -10.16 -0.85 -11.97
N PHE A 175 -10.26 -1.87 -11.11
CA PHE A 175 -10.18 -1.75 -9.65
C PHE A 175 -9.06 -2.63 -9.17
N LEU A 176 -8.15 -2.09 -8.33
CA LEU A 176 -7.02 -2.82 -7.81
C LEU A 176 -7.30 -3.37 -6.41
N CYS A 177 -6.79 -4.57 -6.16
CA CYS A 177 -6.79 -5.23 -4.86
C CYS A 177 -5.34 -5.55 -4.50
N GLU A 178 -4.80 -4.94 -3.45
CA GLU A 178 -3.55 -5.32 -2.81
C GLU A 178 -3.83 -6.26 -1.65
N TYR A 179 -2.90 -7.15 -1.30
CA TYR A 179 -3.12 -8.16 -0.24
C TYR A 179 -1.85 -8.75 0.36
N ASP A 180 -0.66 -8.21 0.03
CA ASP A 180 0.58 -8.57 0.71
C ASP A 180 0.67 -7.94 2.10
N ALA A 181 1.45 -8.54 2.99
CA ALA A 181 1.63 -8.16 4.37
C ALA A 181 3.10 -7.83 4.67
N LEU A 182 3.32 -7.10 5.76
CA LEU A 182 4.64 -6.72 6.22
C LEU A 182 5.29 -7.81 7.11
N PRO A 183 6.61 -8.02 7.01
CA PRO A 183 7.31 -9.00 7.84
C PRO A 183 7.15 -8.76 9.34
N GLY A 184 6.61 -9.72 10.06
CA GLY A 184 6.50 -9.70 11.53
C GLY A 184 5.37 -8.86 12.11
N ILE A 185 4.70 -8.02 11.33
CA ILE A 185 3.60 -7.14 11.76
C ILE A 185 2.28 -7.36 11.00
N GLY A 186 2.26 -8.27 10.04
CA GLY A 186 1.06 -8.64 9.29
C GLY A 186 0.51 -7.50 8.44
N HIS A 187 -0.81 -7.39 8.33
CA HIS A 187 -1.49 -6.37 7.54
C HIS A 187 -1.54 -5.00 8.24
N ALA A 188 -0.38 -4.50 8.72
CA ALA A 188 -0.31 -3.18 9.36
C ALA A 188 -0.54 -2.03 8.35
N CYS A 189 -0.25 -2.24 7.06
CA CYS A 189 -0.55 -1.28 5.99
C CYS A 189 -2.03 -1.30 5.56
N GLY A 190 -2.80 -2.34 5.93
CA GLY A 190 -4.23 -2.43 5.65
C GLY A 190 -4.57 -2.91 4.23
N HIS A 191 -3.70 -3.68 3.57
CA HIS A 191 -3.95 -4.20 2.23
C HIS A 191 -5.18 -5.12 2.15
N ASN A 192 -5.55 -5.81 3.24
CA ASN A 192 -6.82 -6.52 3.33
C ASN A 192 -8.04 -5.61 3.13
N LEU A 193 -7.97 -4.33 3.56
CA LEU A 193 -9.02 -3.34 3.34
C LEU A 193 -8.99 -2.81 1.89
N ILE A 194 -7.81 -2.69 1.28
CA ILE A 194 -7.67 -2.33 -0.14
C ILE A 194 -8.34 -3.39 -1.02
N ALA A 195 -8.10 -4.67 -0.72
CA ALA A 195 -8.76 -5.78 -1.40
C ALA A 195 -10.28 -5.72 -1.26
N GLU A 196 -10.79 -5.46 -0.04
CA GLU A 196 -12.22 -5.32 0.25
C GLU A 196 -12.85 -4.18 -0.54
N VAL A 197 -12.21 -2.98 -0.52
CA VAL A 197 -12.75 -1.79 -1.21
C VAL A 197 -12.69 -1.95 -2.73
N GLY A 198 -11.64 -2.54 -3.28
CA GLY A 198 -11.54 -2.83 -4.71
C GLY A 198 -12.66 -3.77 -5.18
N ALA A 199 -12.92 -4.83 -4.42
CA ALA A 199 -14.03 -5.75 -4.67
C ALA A 199 -15.40 -5.05 -4.52
N ALA A 200 -15.60 -4.28 -3.46
CA ALA A 200 -16.84 -3.54 -3.20
C ALA A 200 -17.18 -2.55 -4.33
N ALA A 201 -16.19 -1.79 -4.79
CA ALA A 201 -16.37 -0.83 -5.87
C ALA A 201 -16.77 -1.52 -7.18
N ALA A 202 -16.17 -2.64 -7.50
CA ALA A 202 -16.52 -3.45 -8.67
C ALA A 202 -17.95 -4.00 -8.61
N LEU A 203 -18.37 -4.51 -7.44
CA LEU A 203 -19.74 -5.01 -7.22
C LEU A 203 -20.77 -3.86 -7.29
N GLY A 204 -20.47 -2.73 -6.66
CA GLY A 204 -21.36 -1.56 -6.69
C GLY A 204 -21.57 -1.03 -8.11
N LEU A 205 -20.50 -0.91 -8.90
CA LEU A 205 -20.59 -0.47 -10.30
C LEU A 205 -21.39 -1.48 -11.14
N ARG A 206 -21.10 -2.78 -11.01
CA ARG A 206 -21.84 -3.84 -11.67
C ARG A 206 -23.34 -3.74 -11.35
N GLY A 207 -23.71 -3.70 -10.07
CA GLY A 207 -25.12 -3.66 -9.64
C GLY A 207 -25.84 -2.39 -10.10
N ALA A 208 -25.15 -1.25 -10.17
CA ALA A 208 -25.70 -0.04 -10.75
C ALA A 208 -26.00 -0.18 -12.26
N LEU A 209 -25.10 -0.82 -13.02
CA LEU A 209 -25.26 -1.05 -14.45
C LEU A 209 -26.34 -2.09 -14.78
N GLU A 210 -26.43 -3.18 -14.02
CA GLU A 210 -27.48 -4.20 -14.15
C GLU A 210 -28.88 -3.67 -13.82
N GLY A 211 -28.99 -2.67 -12.95
CA GLY A 211 -30.25 -2.04 -12.56
C GLY A 211 -30.80 -0.98 -13.52
N LEU A 212 -30.11 -0.69 -14.61
CA LEU A 212 -30.57 0.31 -15.58
C LEU A 212 -31.83 -0.14 -16.35
N PRO A 213 -32.82 0.75 -16.52
CA PRO A 213 -34.03 0.46 -17.29
C PRO A 213 -33.82 0.42 -18.82
N ARG A 214 -32.63 0.77 -19.28
CA ARG A 214 -32.18 0.79 -20.68
C ARG A 214 -30.84 0.07 -20.79
N PRO A 215 -30.42 -0.35 -21.99
CA PRO A 215 -29.08 -0.92 -22.17
C PRO A 215 -28.01 -0.05 -21.52
N PRO A 216 -27.14 -0.62 -20.69
CA PRO A 216 -26.06 0.12 -20.04
C PRO A 216 -25.08 0.65 -21.08
N PRO A 217 -24.33 1.72 -20.79
CA PRO A 217 -23.22 2.13 -21.64
C PRO A 217 -22.24 0.96 -21.79
N PRO A 218 -21.52 0.87 -22.92
CA PRO A 218 -20.53 -0.17 -23.13
C PRO A 218 -19.37 0.02 -22.14
N VAL A 219 -19.41 -0.71 -21.05
CA VAL A 219 -18.43 -0.68 -19.96
C VAL A 219 -18.00 -2.10 -19.65
N LYS A 220 -16.72 -2.30 -19.47
CA LYS A 220 -16.12 -3.52 -18.92
C LYS A 220 -15.53 -3.22 -17.55
N VAL A 221 -15.96 -3.94 -16.54
CA VAL A 221 -15.45 -3.87 -15.17
C VAL A 221 -14.35 -4.91 -15.00
N ILE A 222 -13.18 -4.48 -14.55
CA ILE A 222 -12.00 -5.33 -14.40
C ILE A 222 -11.47 -5.16 -13.00
N VAL A 223 -11.27 -6.27 -12.29
CA VAL A 223 -10.56 -6.30 -11.02
C VAL A 223 -9.22 -6.96 -11.22
N LEU A 224 -8.16 -6.29 -10.80
CA LEU A 224 -6.81 -6.83 -10.81
C LEU A 224 -6.34 -7.06 -9.37
N GLY A 225 -5.96 -8.29 -9.07
CA GLY A 225 -5.19 -8.60 -7.89
C GLY A 225 -3.73 -8.30 -8.13
N THR A 226 -3.19 -7.37 -7.35
CA THR A 226 -1.84 -6.84 -7.50
C THR A 226 -1.01 -7.18 -6.28
N PRO A 227 -0.23 -8.29 -6.32
CA PRO A 227 0.62 -8.72 -5.22
C PRO A 227 1.86 -7.85 -5.07
N ALA A 228 2.59 -8.03 -3.96
CA ALA A 228 3.96 -7.55 -3.74
C ALA A 228 4.12 -6.03 -3.87
N GLU A 229 3.27 -5.26 -3.20
CA GLU A 229 3.40 -3.80 -3.16
C GLU A 229 4.57 -3.38 -2.27
N GLU A 230 4.70 -3.99 -1.07
CA GLU A 230 5.67 -3.61 -0.04
C GLU A 230 7.11 -4.00 -0.38
N ASP A 231 7.29 -5.17 -1.00
CA ASP A 231 8.61 -5.71 -1.36
C ASP A 231 8.57 -6.32 -2.76
N GLY A 232 9.01 -5.58 -3.78
CA GLY A 232 9.18 -6.15 -5.11
C GLY A 232 8.55 -5.37 -6.26
N GLY A 233 7.48 -4.60 -6.01
CA GLY A 233 6.85 -3.76 -7.03
C GLY A 233 5.98 -4.54 -8.02
N GLY A 234 5.17 -5.49 -7.56
CA GLY A 234 4.37 -6.36 -8.42
C GLY A 234 3.46 -5.65 -9.42
N LYS A 235 3.01 -4.39 -9.13
CA LYS A 235 2.30 -3.58 -10.12
C LYS A 235 3.20 -3.17 -11.29
N ILE A 236 4.47 -2.92 -11.03
CA ILE A 236 5.45 -2.58 -12.09
C ILE A 236 5.65 -3.80 -12.98
N ASP A 237 5.83 -5.00 -12.39
CA ASP A 237 5.91 -6.25 -13.15
C ASP A 237 4.65 -6.49 -14.01
N LEU A 238 3.47 -6.21 -13.45
CA LEU A 238 2.20 -6.31 -14.18
C LEU A 238 2.08 -5.27 -15.31
N ILE A 239 2.61 -4.05 -15.13
CA ILE A 239 2.68 -3.03 -16.19
C ILE A 239 3.61 -3.50 -17.30
N GLU A 240 4.79 -4.00 -16.99
CA GLU A 240 5.75 -4.53 -17.94
C GLU A 240 5.19 -5.75 -18.69
N ALA A 241 4.43 -6.60 -18.02
CA ALA A 241 3.70 -7.71 -18.62
C ALA A 241 2.46 -7.29 -19.44
N GLY A 242 2.14 -5.98 -19.50
CA GLY A 242 1.03 -5.45 -20.30
C GLY A 242 -0.35 -5.58 -19.66
N ALA A 243 -0.46 -5.92 -18.38
CA ALA A 243 -1.74 -6.13 -17.69
C ALA A 243 -2.65 -4.89 -17.69
N PHE A 244 -2.06 -3.70 -17.76
CA PHE A 244 -2.77 -2.42 -17.75
C PHE A 244 -3.04 -1.85 -19.16
N THR A 245 -2.54 -2.48 -20.24
CA THR A 245 -2.54 -1.92 -21.59
C THR A 245 -3.93 -1.56 -22.10
N ASN A 246 -4.95 -2.31 -21.73
CA ASN A 246 -6.32 -2.13 -22.19
C ASN A 246 -7.26 -1.44 -21.18
N LEU A 247 -6.73 -0.95 -20.06
CA LEU A 247 -7.51 -0.21 -19.07
C LEU A 247 -7.55 1.29 -19.47
N ASP A 248 -8.71 1.91 -19.39
CA ASP A 248 -8.88 3.34 -19.67
C ASP A 248 -8.76 4.16 -18.38
N VAL A 249 -9.30 3.66 -17.27
CA VAL A 249 -9.22 4.26 -15.94
C VAL A 249 -8.99 3.15 -14.91
N VAL A 250 -8.14 3.42 -13.93
CA VAL A 250 -7.85 2.51 -12.83
C VAL A 250 -8.07 3.22 -11.50
N PHE A 251 -8.73 2.55 -10.57
CA PHE A 251 -9.01 3.03 -9.22
C PHE A 251 -8.38 2.12 -8.18
N MET A 252 -7.81 2.73 -7.15
CA MET A 252 -7.34 2.04 -5.95
C MET A 252 -7.62 2.92 -4.73
N ALA A 253 -8.05 2.33 -3.63
CA ALA A 253 -8.16 3.01 -2.35
C ALA A 253 -7.03 2.54 -1.43
N HIS A 254 -6.49 3.42 -0.61
CA HIS A 254 -5.49 3.08 0.41
C HIS A 254 -5.92 3.64 1.76
N PRO A 255 -5.89 2.84 2.85
CA PRO A 255 -6.15 3.32 4.20
C PRO A 255 -5.16 4.42 4.61
N SER A 256 -5.67 5.44 5.30
CA SER A 256 -4.85 6.51 5.86
C SER A 256 -5.47 7.03 7.16
N GLN A 257 -4.72 7.83 7.92
CA GLN A 257 -5.24 8.44 9.15
C GLN A 257 -6.25 9.57 8.86
N GLU A 258 -6.24 10.10 7.64
CA GLU A 258 -7.05 11.23 7.22
C GLU A 258 -7.76 10.93 5.89
N ASN A 259 -8.93 11.54 5.69
CA ASN A 259 -9.61 11.48 4.40
C ASN A 259 -8.97 12.51 3.46
N ALA A 260 -8.21 12.05 2.50
CA ALA A 260 -7.56 12.87 1.50
C ALA A 260 -8.22 12.71 0.12
N ALA A 261 -8.33 13.79 -0.64
CA ALA A 261 -8.84 13.74 -2.01
C ALA A 261 -7.87 13.01 -2.95
N TYR A 262 -6.59 13.14 -2.70
CA TYR A 262 -5.48 12.41 -3.30
C TYR A 262 -4.28 12.46 -2.37
N LEU A 263 -3.34 11.53 -2.54
CA LEU A 263 -2.06 11.53 -1.82
C LEU A 263 -0.95 11.90 -2.81
N PRO A 264 -0.16 12.95 -2.50
CA PRO A 264 0.99 13.34 -3.32
C PRO A 264 2.19 12.44 -3.01
N ASP A 265 2.19 11.21 -3.50
CA ASP A 265 3.28 10.29 -3.27
C ASP A 265 4.55 10.72 -3.98
N MET A 266 5.66 10.56 -3.28
CA MET A 266 6.99 10.88 -3.76
C MET A 266 7.56 9.71 -4.58
N ALA A 267 8.43 10.04 -5.54
CA ALA A 267 9.26 9.03 -6.16
C ALA A 267 10.27 8.49 -5.15
N GLU A 268 10.51 7.18 -5.22
CA GLU A 268 11.43 6.46 -4.36
C GLU A 268 12.42 5.59 -5.15
N HIS A 269 13.62 5.45 -4.58
CA HIS A 269 14.68 4.58 -5.05
C HIS A 269 15.43 3.98 -3.85
N ASP A 270 15.57 2.68 -3.80
CA ASP A 270 16.36 1.99 -2.80
C ASP A 270 17.70 1.49 -3.34
N VAL A 271 18.71 1.49 -2.49
CA VAL A 271 20.01 0.95 -2.85
C VAL A 271 20.61 0.11 -1.72
N THR A 272 21.25 -0.98 -2.11
CA THR A 272 22.17 -1.74 -1.26
C THR A 272 23.59 -1.41 -1.65
N VAL A 273 24.39 -0.94 -0.69
CA VAL A 273 25.78 -0.57 -0.86
C VAL A 273 26.67 -1.55 -0.11
N LYS A 274 27.56 -2.21 -0.81
CA LYS A 274 28.49 -3.19 -0.24
C LYS A 274 29.91 -2.72 -0.41
N TYR A 275 30.66 -2.70 0.72
CA TYR A 275 32.09 -2.42 0.70
C TYR A 275 32.87 -3.70 0.94
N TYR A 276 33.90 -3.89 0.12
CA TYR A 276 34.82 -5.01 0.25
C TYR A 276 36.22 -4.47 0.54
N GLY A 277 36.74 -4.89 1.69
CA GLY A 277 38.06 -4.55 2.19
C GLY A 277 38.94 -5.80 2.34
N LYS A 278 39.85 -5.77 3.31
CA LYS A 278 40.77 -6.86 3.63
C LYS A 278 40.86 -7.06 5.15
N ALA A 279 40.61 -8.27 5.60
CA ALA A 279 40.73 -8.61 7.00
C ALA A 279 42.19 -8.59 7.48
N SER A 280 42.41 -8.17 8.72
CA SER A 280 43.68 -8.29 9.44
C SER A 280 43.40 -8.33 10.96
N HIS A 281 44.38 -8.74 11.75
CA HIS A 281 44.28 -8.67 13.20
C HIS A 281 44.40 -7.21 13.67
N SER A 282 43.35 -6.66 14.30
CA SER A 282 43.25 -5.24 14.61
C SER A 282 44.36 -4.71 15.55
N ALA A 283 44.93 -5.53 16.39
CA ALA A 283 45.99 -5.13 17.32
C ALA A 283 47.41 -5.48 16.83
N ALA A 284 47.55 -6.56 16.03
CA ALA A 284 48.88 -7.03 15.62
C ALA A 284 49.36 -6.39 14.33
N TYR A 285 48.51 -6.36 13.29
CA TYR A 285 48.86 -5.92 11.94
C TYR A 285 47.76 -5.11 11.29
N PRO A 286 47.21 -4.03 11.93
CA PRO A 286 46.10 -3.30 11.39
C PRO A 286 46.40 -2.64 10.04
N TRP A 287 47.67 -2.27 9.78
CA TRP A 287 48.10 -1.65 8.54
C TRP A 287 48.07 -2.59 7.32
N GLU A 288 47.87 -3.89 7.53
CA GLU A 288 47.72 -4.86 6.45
C GLU A 288 46.26 -5.05 6.01
N GLY A 289 45.31 -4.48 6.77
CA GLY A 289 43.88 -4.54 6.51
C GLY A 289 43.40 -3.35 5.71
N LEU A 290 42.20 -3.51 5.12
CA LEU A 290 41.36 -2.45 4.56
C LEU A 290 40.01 -2.54 5.24
N ASN A 291 39.62 -1.54 6.01
CA ASN A 291 38.45 -1.59 6.88
C ASN A 291 37.19 -1.22 6.11
N ALA A 292 36.36 -2.20 5.78
CA ALA A 292 35.08 -1.98 5.11
C ALA A 292 34.06 -1.25 5.99
N LEU A 293 34.14 -1.39 7.35
CA LEU A 293 33.26 -0.64 8.24
C LEU A 293 33.61 0.87 8.23
N ASP A 294 34.89 1.22 8.16
CA ASP A 294 35.29 2.63 8.04
C ASP A 294 34.77 3.24 6.73
N ALA A 295 34.76 2.46 5.62
CA ALA A 295 34.10 2.87 4.38
C ALA A 295 32.60 3.14 4.58
N ALA A 296 31.87 2.25 5.27
CA ALA A 296 30.45 2.42 5.55
C ALA A 296 30.20 3.66 6.44
N VAL A 297 31.02 3.90 7.46
CA VAL A 297 30.92 5.09 8.34
C VAL A 297 31.21 6.35 7.54
N LEU A 298 32.23 6.37 6.69
CA LEU A 298 32.51 7.50 5.80
C LEU A 298 31.35 7.79 4.85
N ALA A 299 30.74 6.76 4.27
CA ALA A 299 29.58 6.90 3.41
C ALA A 299 28.40 7.53 4.15
N TYR A 300 28.10 7.06 5.34
CA TYR A 300 27.05 7.60 6.21
C TYR A 300 27.32 9.09 6.55
N ASN A 301 28.57 9.42 6.88
CA ASN A 301 28.97 10.77 7.18
C ASN A 301 28.93 11.70 5.96
N ASN A 302 29.36 11.24 4.79
CA ASN A 302 29.29 12.00 3.53
C ASN A 302 27.85 12.41 3.22
N LEU A 303 26.90 11.47 3.34
CA LEU A 303 25.47 11.76 3.16
C LEU A 303 24.94 12.70 4.25
N SER A 304 25.39 12.54 5.50
CA SER A 304 24.99 13.43 6.60
C SER A 304 25.45 14.88 6.38
N VAL A 305 26.64 15.09 5.88
CA VAL A 305 27.15 16.43 5.50
C VAL A 305 26.40 16.97 4.29
N PHE A 306 26.08 16.12 3.32
CA PHE A 306 25.32 16.51 2.13
C PHE A 306 23.88 16.99 2.46
N ARG A 307 23.30 16.59 3.61
CA ARG A 307 21.94 17.02 4.03
C ARG A 307 21.78 18.54 4.04
N GLN A 308 22.85 19.32 4.33
CA GLN A 308 22.81 20.79 4.32
C GLN A 308 22.39 21.36 2.94
N GLN A 309 22.70 20.68 1.84
CA GLN A 309 22.42 21.11 0.48
C GLN A 309 21.21 20.39 -0.13
N MET A 310 20.52 19.52 0.62
CA MET A 310 19.31 18.85 0.17
C MET A 310 18.12 19.81 0.18
N LYS A 311 17.22 19.66 -0.80
CA LYS A 311 15.95 20.37 -0.76
C LYS A 311 15.13 19.94 0.47
N PRO A 312 14.32 20.82 1.06
CA PRO A 312 13.48 20.47 2.23
C PRO A 312 12.55 19.27 2.00
N THR A 313 12.14 19.04 0.75
CA THR A 313 11.26 17.95 0.34
C THR A 313 12.00 16.63 0.08
N TRP A 314 13.33 16.62 0.02
CA TRP A 314 14.09 15.39 -0.20
C TRP A 314 14.25 14.59 1.09
N ARG A 315 14.23 13.26 0.97
CA ARG A 315 14.48 12.36 2.11
C ARG A 315 15.58 11.37 1.77
N VAL A 316 16.46 11.16 2.73
CA VAL A 316 17.54 10.16 2.68
C VAL A 316 17.58 9.49 4.04
N HIS A 317 17.33 8.21 4.07
CA HIS A 317 17.40 7.40 5.27
C HIS A 317 18.00 6.04 4.98
N GLY A 318 18.72 5.49 5.92
CA GLY A 318 19.40 4.21 5.73
C GLY A 318 20.00 3.68 7.01
N ILE A 319 20.42 2.43 6.92
CA ILE A 319 21.02 1.66 8.00
C ILE A 319 22.35 1.05 7.57
N ILE A 320 23.22 0.74 8.53
CA ILE A 320 24.33 -0.17 8.37
C ILE A 320 23.81 -1.57 8.73
N LYS A 321 23.52 -2.39 7.72
CA LYS A 321 22.98 -3.74 7.88
C LYS A 321 24.04 -4.71 8.40
N ASN A 322 25.28 -4.54 7.96
CA ASN A 322 26.43 -5.35 8.41
C ASN A 322 27.65 -4.46 8.61
N GLY A 323 28.27 -4.52 9.79
CA GLY A 323 29.47 -3.74 10.14
C GLY A 323 30.65 -4.59 10.59
N GLY A 324 30.64 -5.91 10.35
CA GLY A 324 31.71 -6.83 10.74
C GLY A 324 31.28 -7.86 11.77
N ILE A 325 32.24 -8.65 12.26
CA ILE A 325 31.98 -9.83 13.11
C ILE A 325 32.47 -9.65 14.55
N LYS A 326 33.70 -9.18 14.72
CA LYS A 326 34.34 -8.99 16.04
C LYS A 326 35.31 -7.81 16.04
N PRO A 327 35.46 -7.07 17.16
CA PRO A 327 36.30 -5.87 17.21
C PRO A 327 37.80 -6.13 16.97
N ASN A 328 38.29 -7.32 17.22
CA ASN A 328 39.69 -7.68 17.04
C ASN A 328 40.04 -8.13 15.61
N ILE A 329 39.10 -8.07 14.68
CA ILE A 329 39.28 -8.35 13.23
C ILE A 329 38.88 -7.13 12.45
N ILE A 330 39.77 -6.58 11.63
CA ILE A 330 39.45 -5.53 10.66
C ILE A 330 38.35 -6.07 9.73
N PRO A 331 37.16 -5.44 9.64
CA PRO A 331 36.09 -5.91 8.78
C PRO A 331 36.45 -5.88 7.30
N SER A 332 36.38 -7.03 6.64
CA SER A 332 36.60 -7.14 5.19
C SER A 332 35.32 -6.93 4.37
N TYR A 333 34.17 -6.82 5.05
CA TYR A 333 32.87 -6.62 4.42
C TYR A 333 31.99 -5.74 5.29
N SER A 334 31.27 -4.81 4.65
CA SER A 334 30.15 -4.09 5.26
C SER A 334 29.04 -3.88 4.25
N GLU A 335 27.81 -3.69 4.75
CA GLU A 335 26.62 -3.52 3.92
C GLU A 335 25.73 -2.44 4.52
N LEU A 336 25.29 -1.51 3.65
CA LEU A 336 24.31 -0.49 3.99
C LEU A 336 23.08 -0.65 3.08
N ILE A 337 21.93 -0.25 3.59
CA ILE A 337 20.69 -0.11 2.80
C ILE A 337 20.21 1.34 2.97
N TYR A 338 19.87 1.98 1.86
CA TYR A 338 19.36 3.34 1.83
C TYR A 338 18.14 3.47 0.95
N TYR A 339 17.20 4.31 1.39
CA TYR A 339 16.05 4.77 0.62
C TYR A 339 16.19 6.26 0.34
N PHE A 340 15.94 6.64 -0.90
CA PHE A 340 15.93 8.03 -1.36
C PHE A 340 14.54 8.39 -1.84
N ARG A 341 14.03 9.56 -1.41
CA ARG A 341 12.72 10.04 -1.83
C ARG A 341 12.80 11.48 -2.29
N ALA A 342 12.09 11.79 -3.37
CA ALA A 342 11.97 13.14 -3.91
C ALA A 342 10.57 13.36 -4.52
N PRO A 343 10.09 14.62 -4.62
CA PRO A 343 8.75 14.91 -5.15
C PRO A 343 8.53 14.47 -6.60
N SER A 344 9.59 14.25 -7.36
CA SER A 344 9.51 13.77 -8.74
C SER A 344 10.68 12.86 -9.08
N MET A 345 10.49 11.96 -10.04
CA MET A 345 11.55 11.09 -10.56
C MET A 345 12.77 11.89 -11.06
N LYS A 346 12.55 13.04 -11.69
CA LYS A 346 13.63 13.92 -12.14
C LYS A 346 14.50 14.42 -10.98
N GLU A 347 13.89 14.78 -9.85
CA GLU A 347 14.63 15.19 -8.65
C GLU A 347 15.30 14.01 -7.97
N LEU A 348 14.62 12.86 -7.95
CA LEU A 348 15.14 11.62 -7.39
C LEU A 348 16.44 11.20 -8.08
N GLN A 349 16.51 11.24 -9.41
CA GLN A 349 17.70 10.94 -10.18
C GLN A 349 18.89 11.84 -9.80
N VAL A 350 18.63 13.14 -9.54
CA VAL A 350 19.67 14.06 -9.08
C VAL A 350 20.16 13.70 -7.69
N LEU A 351 19.24 13.35 -6.78
CA LEU A 351 19.56 12.96 -5.41
C LEU A 351 20.37 11.65 -5.38
N THR A 352 19.91 10.63 -6.10
CA THR A 352 20.56 9.32 -6.18
C THR A 352 21.97 9.43 -6.74
N LYS A 353 22.15 10.19 -7.81
CA LYS A 353 23.49 10.43 -8.39
C LYS A 353 24.47 11.02 -7.38
N LYS A 354 24.03 12.02 -6.60
CA LYS A 354 24.86 12.64 -5.56
C LYS A 354 25.15 11.68 -4.41
N ALA A 355 24.19 10.84 -4.02
CA ALA A 355 24.36 9.81 -3.00
C ALA A 355 25.39 8.75 -3.45
N GLU A 356 25.29 8.29 -4.69
CA GLU A 356 26.29 7.37 -5.25
C GLU A 356 27.71 7.95 -5.24
N ASP A 357 27.87 9.23 -5.55
CA ASP A 357 29.18 9.91 -5.50
C ASP A 357 29.73 9.92 -4.05
N CYS A 358 28.86 10.07 -3.03
CA CYS A 358 29.23 9.92 -1.62
C CYS A 358 29.72 8.51 -1.27
N PHE A 359 29.03 7.47 -1.81
CA PHE A 359 29.43 6.07 -1.61
C PHE A 359 30.78 5.77 -2.27
N ARG A 360 30.97 6.21 -3.50
CA ARG A 360 32.24 6.03 -4.24
C ARG A 360 33.40 6.78 -3.58
N ALA A 361 33.16 7.99 -3.06
CA ALA A 361 34.16 8.75 -2.31
C ALA A 361 34.63 8.04 -1.05
N ALA A 362 33.70 7.38 -0.33
CA ALA A 362 34.03 6.59 0.86
C ALA A 362 34.92 5.38 0.52
N ALA A 363 34.63 4.67 -0.58
CA ALA A 363 35.46 3.59 -1.08
C ALA A 363 36.88 4.08 -1.42
N LEU A 364 36.97 5.20 -2.14
CA LEU A 364 38.25 5.81 -2.51
C LEU A 364 39.08 6.18 -1.28
N ALA A 365 38.46 6.78 -0.27
CA ALA A 365 39.14 7.23 0.95
C ALA A 365 39.65 6.07 1.83
N SER A 366 38.91 4.94 1.87
CA SER A 366 39.27 3.76 2.66
C SER A 366 40.14 2.73 1.93
N GLY A 367 40.31 2.88 0.62
CA GLY A 367 40.97 1.88 -0.23
C GLY A 367 40.15 0.62 -0.49
N CYS A 368 38.84 0.59 -0.06
CA CYS A 368 37.92 -0.50 -0.31
C CYS A 368 37.36 -0.44 -1.75
N THR A 369 36.85 -1.56 -2.25
CA THR A 369 35.99 -1.58 -3.43
C THR A 369 34.53 -1.43 -3.01
N VAL A 370 33.69 -0.83 -3.88
CA VAL A 370 32.26 -0.63 -3.62
C VAL A 370 31.42 -1.25 -4.74
N GLU A 371 30.36 -1.93 -4.33
CA GLU A 371 29.29 -2.38 -5.19
C GLU A 371 28.01 -1.64 -4.75
N ILE A 372 27.34 -0.98 -5.69
CA ILE A 372 26.07 -0.26 -5.47
C ILE A 372 25.04 -0.98 -6.33
N LYS A 373 24.02 -1.51 -5.71
CA LYS A 373 22.89 -2.19 -6.36
C LYS A 373 21.61 -1.44 -6.05
N SER A 374 20.87 -1.08 -7.08
CA SER A 374 19.48 -0.65 -6.95
C SER A 374 18.61 -1.81 -6.46
N GLY A 375 17.49 -1.50 -5.86
CA GLY A 375 16.43 -2.46 -5.59
C GLY A 375 15.79 -3.03 -6.86
N ALA A 376 14.67 -3.71 -6.70
CA ALA A 376 13.98 -4.35 -7.83
C ALA A 376 13.47 -3.29 -8.82
N HIS A 377 12.81 -2.25 -8.32
CA HIS A 377 12.15 -1.22 -9.12
C HIS A 377 12.26 0.16 -8.48
N ASP A 378 12.21 1.20 -9.32
CA ASP A 378 12.00 2.58 -8.90
C ASP A 378 10.50 2.86 -8.81
N TYR A 379 10.06 3.47 -7.71
CA TYR A 379 8.67 3.92 -7.57
C TYR A 379 8.53 5.36 -8.06
N TYR A 380 7.60 5.58 -9.00
CA TYR A 380 7.38 6.90 -9.58
C TYR A 380 6.43 7.74 -8.71
N ASN A 381 6.61 9.06 -8.74
CA ASN A 381 5.68 9.97 -8.09
C ASN A 381 4.30 9.94 -8.75
N VAL A 382 3.25 10.07 -7.92
CA VAL A 382 1.87 10.13 -8.40
C VAL A 382 1.53 11.51 -8.97
N LEU A 383 0.86 11.52 -10.12
CA LEU A 383 0.27 12.73 -10.72
C LEU A 383 -1.25 12.70 -10.50
N PRO A 384 -1.82 13.58 -9.66
CA PRO A 384 -3.24 13.54 -9.34
C PRO A 384 -4.12 13.94 -10.53
N ASN A 385 -5.13 13.12 -10.87
CA ASN A 385 -6.14 13.44 -11.86
C ASN A 385 -7.24 14.32 -11.26
N LYS A 386 -7.24 15.63 -11.58
CA LYS A 386 -8.14 16.61 -10.97
C LYS A 386 -9.63 16.35 -11.21
N SER A 387 -10.01 15.77 -12.34
CA SER A 387 -11.40 15.49 -12.65
C SER A 387 -11.94 14.35 -11.80
N LEU A 388 -11.14 13.31 -11.62
CA LEU A 388 -11.53 12.12 -10.87
C LEU A 388 -11.54 12.40 -9.36
N TRP A 389 -10.52 13.05 -8.81
CA TRP A 389 -10.54 13.34 -7.37
C TRP A 389 -11.64 14.36 -6.97
N LYS A 390 -12.03 15.28 -7.86
CA LYS A 390 -13.20 16.14 -7.63
C LYS A 390 -14.49 15.33 -7.55
N ALA A 391 -14.70 14.38 -8.48
CA ALA A 391 -15.86 13.49 -8.43
C ALA A 391 -15.87 12.64 -7.13
N TYR A 392 -14.71 12.15 -6.71
CA TYR A 392 -14.56 11.44 -5.44
C TYR A 392 -14.95 12.32 -4.24
N MET A 393 -14.42 13.56 -4.17
CA MET A 393 -14.77 14.49 -3.09
C MET A 393 -16.26 14.83 -3.06
N GLU A 394 -16.88 15.08 -4.21
CA GLU A 394 -18.32 15.38 -4.28
C GLU A 394 -19.17 14.23 -3.77
N ASN A 395 -18.85 13.01 -4.18
CA ASN A 395 -19.55 11.80 -3.72
C ASN A 395 -19.29 11.52 -2.25
N GLY A 396 -18.04 11.60 -1.79
CA GLY A 396 -17.66 11.38 -0.41
C GLY A 396 -18.33 12.36 0.55
N ARG A 397 -18.41 13.66 0.21
CA ARG A 397 -19.13 14.66 1.01
C ARG A 397 -20.63 14.34 1.15
N LYS A 398 -21.26 13.83 0.08
CA LYS A 398 -22.66 13.38 0.13
C LYS A 398 -22.86 12.19 1.05
N LEU A 399 -21.82 11.37 1.22
CA LEU A 399 -21.78 10.24 2.14
C LEU A 399 -21.29 10.62 3.57
N GLY A 400 -21.05 11.90 3.82
CA GLY A 400 -20.63 12.41 5.14
C GLY A 400 -19.12 12.34 5.38
N ILE A 401 -18.31 12.14 4.35
CA ILE A 401 -16.84 12.15 4.47
C ILE A 401 -16.35 13.60 4.57
N GLU A 402 -15.62 13.89 5.63
CA GLU A 402 -14.90 15.15 5.82
C GLU A 402 -13.46 15.00 5.29
N PHE A 403 -13.11 15.78 4.27
CA PHE A 403 -11.79 15.77 3.66
C PHE A 403 -10.89 16.83 4.27
N ILE A 404 -9.61 16.51 4.46
CA ILE A 404 -8.60 17.51 4.78
C ILE A 404 -8.49 18.56 3.66
N SER A 405 -8.03 19.77 4.01
CA SER A 405 -7.85 20.84 3.02
C SER A 405 -6.73 20.50 2.02
N GLU A 406 -6.83 21.05 0.81
CA GLU A 406 -5.78 20.90 -0.21
C GLU A 406 -4.42 21.44 0.29
N ASP A 407 -4.43 22.53 1.07
CA ASP A 407 -3.23 23.08 1.69
C ASP A 407 -2.61 22.11 2.71
N THR A 408 -3.43 21.45 3.51
CA THR A 408 -2.97 20.43 4.46
C THR A 408 -2.37 19.22 3.72
N MET A 409 -2.98 18.79 2.61
CA MET A 409 -2.46 17.70 1.79
C MET A 409 -1.09 18.01 1.19
N LEU A 410 -0.89 19.24 0.71
CA LEU A 410 0.34 19.64 0.02
C LEU A 410 1.48 20.04 0.97
N ASN A 411 1.16 20.58 2.13
CA ASN A 411 2.12 21.19 3.05
C ASN A 411 2.11 20.58 4.46
N GLY A 412 1.19 19.67 4.74
CA GLY A 412 1.05 19.00 6.02
C GLY A 412 2.11 17.92 6.28
N PRO A 413 2.11 17.32 7.48
CA PRO A 413 3.03 16.22 7.82
C PRO A 413 2.88 14.98 6.95
N SER A 414 1.71 14.77 6.38
CA SER A 414 1.39 13.69 5.42
C SER A 414 1.91 13.93 4.00
N ALA A 415 2.38 15.15 3.67
CA ALA A 415 3.02 15.41 2.40
C ALA A 415 4.38 14.69 2.34
N GLY A 416 4.44 13.56 1.71
CA GLY A 416 5.68 12.76 1.57
C GLY A 416 5.60 11.35 2.16
N PHE A 417 4.41 10.91 2.53
CA PHE A 417 4.16 9.51 2.88
C PHE A 417 4.04 8.67 1.60
N CYS A 418 4.98 7.80 1.39
CA CYS A 418 4.70 6.43 1.01
C CYS A 418 4.27 5.73 2.30
N SER A 419 3.23 4.94 2.27
CA SER A 419 2.64 4.32 3.44
C SER A 419 3.63 3.40 4.15
N LEU A 420 4.41 3.96 5.05
CA LEU A 420 5.10 3.17 6.06
C LEU A 420 4.25 3.22 7.31
N ALA A 421 3.73 2.08 7.69
CA ALA A 421 3.15 1.87 9.01
C ALA A 421 4.14 2.40 10.05
N GLU A 422 3.76 3.42 10.81
CA GLU A 422 4.49 3.79 12.01
C GLU A 422 4.52 2.57 12.94
N GLU A 423 5.73 2.14 13.29
CA GLU A 423 5.97 1.09 14.27
C GLU A 423 5.12 1.34 15.52
N GLY A 424 4.30 0.36 15.88
CA GLY A 424 3.86 0.18 17.25
C GLY A 424 2.42 0.48 17.62
N LYS A 425 1.48 0.67 16.69
CA LYS A 425 0.05 0.71 17.04
C LYS A 425 -0.69 -0.51 16.51
N THR A 426 -0.39 -1.63 17.12
CA THR A 426 -1.15 -2.86 17.00
C THR A 426 -2.48 -2.75 17.74
N HIS A 427 -3.48 -3.38 17.20
CA HIS A 427 -4.81 -3.75 17.69
C HIS A 427 -5.93 -2.74 17.43
N GLY A 428 -6.69 -3.00 16.38
CA GLY A 428 -8.12 -2.69 16.32
C GLY A 428 -8.51 -1.24 16.11
N GLN A 429 -7.62 -0.35 15.71
CA GLN A 429 -8.04 0.97 15.27
C GLN A 429 -8.44 0.89 13.81
N LEU A 430 -9.74 0.96 13.55
CA LEU A 430 -10.29 1.29 12.25
C LEU A 430 -9.60 2.57 11.76
N TYR A 431 -8.92 2.49 10.63
CA TYR A 431 -8.41 3.67 9.96
C TYR A 431 -9.61 4.54 9.57
N PRO A 432 -9.73 5.79 10.05
CA PRO A 432 -10.92 6.58 9.81
C PRO A 432 -11.02 7.18 8.41
N GLY A 433 -10.07 6.92 7.52
CA GLY A 433 -10.03 7.53 6.20
C GLY A 433 -9.43 6.65 5.11
N PHE A 434 -9.74 7.01 3.85
CA PHE A 434 -9.16 6.41 2.65
C PHE A 434 -8.65 7.51 1.72
N GLY A 435 -7.44 7.33 1.18
CA GLY A 435 -6.97 8.05 0.01
C GLY A 435 -7.29 7.27 -1.27
N PHE A 436 -7.59 7.95 -2.37
CA PHE A 436 -7.77 7.31 -3.67
C PHE A 436 -6.60 7.61 -4.57
N TYR A 437 -6.00 6.55 -5.11
CA TYR A 437 -5.06 6.61 -6.21
C TYR A 437 -5.82 6.45 -7.52
N ILE A 438 -5.57 7.34 -8.45
CA ILE A 438 -6.14 7.28 -9.78
C ILE A 438 -4.97 7.37 -10.74
N MET A 439 -4.66 6.25 -11.38
CA MET A 439 -3.60 6.20 -12.37
C MET A 439 -4.14 6.69 -13.71
N ASP A 440 -3.56 7.78 -14.23
CA ASP A 440 -3.81 8.27 -15.58
C ASP A 440 -2.77 7.68 -16.53
N LYS A 441 -3.24 7.04 -17.58
CA LYS A 441 -2.44 6.39 -18.61
C LYS A 441 -1.66 7.35 -19.52
N SER A 442 -1.88 8.66 -19.39
CA SER A 442 -1.27 9.67 -20.26
C SER A 442 0.17 10.04 -19.90
N VAL A 443 0.75 9.38 -18.87
CA VAL A 443 2.12 9.63 -18.40
C VAL A 443 2.91 8.33 -18.47
N GLY A 444 3.32 7.99 -19.67
CA GLY A 444 4.29 6.94 -19.98
C GLY A 444 5.35 7.49 -20.91
#